data_e3408d27c0d9ff276d8bcfc386d44fd7
#
_entry.id   e3408d27c0d9ff276d8bcfc386d44fd7
#
_cell.length_a   1.000
_cell.length_b   1.000
_cell.length_c   1.000
_cell.angle_alpha   90.00
_cell.angle_beta   90.00
_cell.angle_gamma   90.00
#
_symmetry.space_group_name_H-M   'P 1'
#
loop_
_entity.id
_entity.type
_entity.pdbx_description
1 polymer ?
#
loop_
_entity_poly.entity_id
_entity_poly.type
_entity_poly.pdbx_seq_one_letter_code
_entity_poly.pdbx_strand_id
1 'polypeptide(L)'
;MLVAESRPRTLGWTHAGPLLFGDWGTSRLYVLGLAFYYTAHASPTYLAIISVIMAAVAWAYTIVCRCFPDGGGVYSSAKQISPILAVIGATLLLCDFIVTAALSAIEGFHYLGLPKEYVVIASVLSMLVLGFVNWMGARAAGRFALIIAVAALAASAIIGVLCLPLVPKGL
;
A
#
# COMPACT_ATOMS: atom_id res chain seq x y z
N MET A 1 4.95 -15.63 29.74
CA MET A 1 5.91 -15.11 28.76
C MET A 1 5.93 -16.13 27.63
N LEU A 2 5.11 -15.94 26.58
CA LEU A 2 5.12 -16.83 25.42
C LEU A 2 6.36 -16.44 24.60
N VAL A 3 7.42 -17.24 24.73
CA VAL A 3 8.57 -17.19 23.84
C VAL A 3 8.03 -17.51 22.45
N ALA A 4 8.04 -16.55 21.54
CA ALA A 4 7.73 -16.79 20.15
C ALA A 4 8.83 -17.73 19.62
N GLU A 5 8.50 -19.02 19.52
CA GLU A 5 9.28 -19.94 18.70
C GLU A 5 9.47 -19.28 17.34
N SER A 6 10.68 -19.34 16.81
CA SER A 6 11.11 -18.69 15.57
C SER A 6 10.02 -18.83 14.49
N ARG A 7 9.39 -17.73 14.10
CA ARG A 7 8.36 -17.74 13.06
C ARG A 7 8.95 -18.36 11.80
N PRO A 8 8.32 -19.38 11.21
CA PRO A 8 8.85 -20.01 10.02
C PRO A 8 8.92 -18.96 8.90
N ARG A 9 10.12 -18.70 8.38
CA ARG A 9 10.35 -17.79 7.24
C ARG A 9 9.87 -18.44 5.95
N THR A 10 8.55 -18.50 5.75
CA THR A 10 7.91 -19.19 4.63
C THR A 10 7.71 -18.31 3.40
N LEU A 11 7.89 -16.99 3.54
CA LEU A 11 7.70 -16.00 2.47
C LEU A 11 9.06 -15.54 1.95
N GLY A 12 9.33 -15.81 0.67
CA GLY A 12 10.43 -15.18 -0.06
C GLY A 12 10.09 -13.74 -0.45
N TRP A 13 11.08 -13.00 -0.93
CA TRP A 13 10.93 -11.61 -1.39
C TRP A 13 9.89 -11.48 -2.53
N THR A 14 9.73 -12.51 -3.37
CA THR A 14 8.73 -12.55 -4.45
C THR A 14 7.28 -12.58 -3.96
N HIS A 15 7.05 -12.93 -2.70
CA HIS A 15 5.72 -12.90 -2.08
C HIS A 15 5.56 -11.69 -1.16
N ALA A 16 6.59 -11.37 -0.38
CA ALA A 16 6.55 -10.26 0.56
C ALA A 16 6.57 -8.89 -0.15
N GLY A 17 7.40 -8.74 -1.20
CA GLY A 17 7.49 -7.50 -1.98
C GLY A 17 6.15 -7.08 -2.60
N PRO A 18 5.45 -7.95 -3.34
CA PRO A 18 4.13 -7.63 -3.90
C PRO A 18 3.04 -7.31 -2.86
N LEU A 19 3.06 -7.97 -1.70
CA LEU A 19 2.12 -7.64 -0.62
C LEU A 19 2.34 -6.21 -0.11
N LEU A 20 3.60 -5.80 0.07
CA LEU A 20 3.96 -4.43 0.43
C LEU A 20 3.69 -3.43 -0.70
N PHE A 21 3.89 -3.84 -1.96
CA PHE A 21 3.58 -3.02 -3.13
C PHE A 21 2.09 -2.71 -3.23
N GLY A 22 1.21 -3.61 -2.80
CA GLY A 22 -0.24 -3.40 -2.77
C GLY A 22 -0.63 -2.17 -1.97
N ASP A 23 0.06 -1.89 -0.87
CA ASP A 23 -0.18 -0.71 -0.04
C ASP A 23 0.49 0.56 -0.63
N TRP A 24 1.79 0.50 -0.87
CA TRP A 24 2.59 1.67 -1.29
C TRP A 24 2.55 1.97 -2.79
N GLY A 25 2.46 0.94 -3.61
CA GLY A 25 2.58 1.07 -5.06
C GLY A 25 1.28 1.43 -5.76
N THR A 26 0.14 0.99 -5.24
CA THR A 26 -1.16 1.23 -5.87
C THR A 26 -1.78 2.57 -5.47
N SER A 27 -1.47 3.10 -4.29
CA SER A 27 -1.99 4.39 -3.81
C SER A 27 -1.70 5.54 -4.77
N ARG A 28 -0.55 5.54 -5.45
CA ARG A 28 -0.22 6.55 -6.47
C ARG A 28 -1.18 6.59 -7.64
N LEU A 29 -1.86 5.48 -7.96
CA LEU A 29 -2.76 5.41 -9.11
C LEU A 29 -4.02 6.27 -8.92
N TYR A 30 -4.49 6.44 -7.69
CA TYR A 30 -5.63 7.31 -7.39
C TYR A 30 -5.21 8.65 -6.77
N VAL A 31 -4.10 8.71 -6.04
CA VAL A 31 -3.60 9.95 -5.42
C VAL A 31 -3.19 10.97 -6.47
N LEU A 32 -2.64 10.56 -7.64
CA LEU A 32 -2.29 11.46 -8.72
C LEU A 32 -3.50 12.25 -9.22
N GLY A 33 -4.63 11.58 -9.46
CA GLY A 33 -5.86 12.22 -9.90
C GLY A 33 -6.43 13.18 -8.86
N LEU A 34 -6.47 12.77 -7.61
CA LEU A 34 -6.92 13.60 -6.49
C LEU A 34 -6.02 14.82 -6.27
N ALA A 35 -4.70 14.63 -6.30
CA ALA A 35 -3.75 15.74 -6.17
C ALA A 35 -3.95 16.78 -7.27
N PHE A 36 -4.11 16.35 -8.52
CA PHE A 36 -4.37 17.25 -9.64
C PHE A 36 -5.72 17.97 -9.50
N TYR A 37 -6.76 17.25 -9.08
CA TYR A 37 -8.10 17.84 -8.87
C TYR A 37 -8.08 18.99 -7.85
N TYR A 38 -7.36 18.83 -6.73
CA TYR A 38 -7.33 19.84 -5.66
C TYR A 38 -6.27 20.92 -5.86
N THR A 39 -5.12 20.61 -6.48
CA THR A 39 -3.95 21.51 -6.53
C THR A 39 -3.55 21.92 -7.95
N ALA A 40 -4.22 21.39 -8.97
CA ALA A 40 -3.96 21.68 -10.39
C ALA A 40 -2.46 21.65 -10.73
N HIS A 41 -1.91 22.74 -11.27
CA HIS A 41 -0.50 22.84 -11.67
C HIS A 41 0.51 22.74 -10.49
N ALA A 42 0.08 22.92 -9.25
CA ALA A 42 0.95 22.76 -8.08
C ALA A 42 1.12 21.30 -7.66
N SER A 43 0.32 20.36 -8.21
CA SER A 43 0.36 18.94 -7.84
C SER A 43 1.74 18.29 -7.97
N PRO A 44 2.60 18.56 -8.97
CA PRO A 44 3.94 17.96 -9.04
C PRO A 44 4.83 18.36 -7.86
N THR A 45 4.72 19.62 -7.40
CA THR A 45 5.49 20.12 -6.24
C THR A 45 5.10 19.39 -4.96
N TYR A 46 3.80 19.26 -4.68
CA TYR A 46 3.32 18.54 -3.50
C TYR A 46 3.69 17.05 -3.56
N LEU A 47 3.55 16.42 -4.72
CA LEU A 47 3.94 15.03 -4.92
C LEU A 47 5.45 14.82 -4.74
N ALA A 48 6.28 15.76 -5.19
CA ALA A 48 7.72 15.71 -4.97
C ALA A 48 8.07 15.78 -3.48
N ILE A 49 7.46 16.71 -2.74
CA ILE A 49 7.67 16.85 -1.29
C ILE A 49 7.27 15.56 -0.57
N ILE A 50 6.09 15.03 -0.86
CA ILE A 50 5.61 13.78 -0.26
C ILE A 50 6.55 12.63 -0.63
N SER A 51 7.04 12.56 -1.86
CA SER A 51 7.98 11.52 -2.29
C SER A 51 9.29 11.54 -1.51
N VAL A 52 9.81 12.72 -1.20
CA VAL A 52 11.02 12.89 -0.36
C VAL A 52 10.76 12.41 1.06
N ILE A 53 9.62 12.78 1.65
CA ILE A 53 9.22 12.31 2.98
C ILE A 53 9.09 10.79 3.00
N MET A 54 8.43 10.22 1.97
CA MET A 54 8.27 8.76 1.84
C MET A 54 9.60 8.05 1.68
N ALA A 55 10.55 8.62 0.95
CA ALA A 55 11.90 8.06 0.84
C ALA A 55 12.62 8.03 2.19
N ALA A 56 12.51 9.10 2.99
CA ALA A 56 13.06 9.14 4.34
C ALA A 56 12.42 8.09 5.27
N VAL A 57 11.09 7.93 5.21
CA VAL A 57 10.37 6.90 5.96
C VAL A 57 10.79 5.50 5.51
N ALA A 58 10.90 5.25 4.21
CA ALA A 58 11.36 3.97 3.67
C ALA A 58 12.78 3.63 4.17
N TRP A 59 13.67 4.60 4.20
CA TRP A 59 15.00 4.41 4.77
C TRP A 59 14.95 4.06 6.26
N ALA A 60 14.17 4.78 7.06
CA ALA A 60 13.95 4.46 8.47
C ALA A 60 13.42 3.02 8.66
N TYR A 61 12.47 2.59 7.82
CA TYR A 61 11.96 1.22 7.83
C TYR A 61 13.06 0.17 7.58
N THR A 62 14.03 0.44 6.69
CA THR A 62 15.14 -0.51 6.46
C THR A 62 15.98 -0.72 7.73
N ILE A 63 16.18 0.33 8.51
CA ILE A 63 16.89 0.26 9.79
C ILE A 63 16.07 -0.57 10.80
N VAL A 64 14.79 -0.25 10.94
CA VAL A 64 13.88 -0.97 11.85
C VAL A 64 13.80 -2.46 11.51
N CYS A 65 13.68 -2.81 10.22
CA CYS A 65 13.64 -4.21 9.78
C CYS A 65 14.95 -4.97 10.09
N ARG A 66 16.10 -4.28 10.04
CA ARG A 66 17.39 -4.88 10.44
C ARG A 66 17.48 -5.10 11.94
N CYS A 67 16.92 -4.19 12.74
CA CYS A 67 16.92 -4.30 14.20
C CYS A 67 15.93 -5.35 14.72
N PHE A 68 14.84 -5.59 13.98
CA PHE A 68 13.74 -6.49 14.39
C PHE A 68 13.43 -7.52 13.29
N PRO A 69 14.35 -8.47 13.03
CA PRO A 69 14.21 -9.42 11.92
C PRO A 69 13.05 -10.42 12.11
N ASP A 70 12.55 -10.59 13.33
CA ASP A 70 11.45 -11.51 13.65
C ASP A 70 10.05 -10.90 13.44
N GLY A 71 9.97 -9.68 12.94
CA GLY A 71 8.74 -8.97 12.64
C GLY A 71 8.25 -8.06 13.76
N GLY A 72 7.14 -7.35 13.48
CA GLY A 72 6.57 -6.37 14.41
C GLY A 72 7.44 -5.13 14.60
N GLY A 73 8.30 -4.81 13.62
CA GLY A 73 9.36 -3.80 13.73
C GLY A 73 8.91 -2.48 14.32
N VAL A 74 7.83 -1.88 13.80
CA VAL A 74 7.29 -0.60 14.31
C VAL A 74 6.78 -0.75 15.74
N TYR A 75 5.99 -1.79 16.03
CA TYR A 75 5.49 -2.07 17.38
C TYR A 75 6.64 -2.35 18.34
N SER A 76 7.57 -3.21 17.95
CA SER A 76 8.71 -3.60 18.79
C SER A 76 9.64 -2.43 19.07
N SER A 77 9.87 -1.56 18.10
CA SER A 77 10.66 -0.33 18.25
C SER A 77 9.97 0.66 19.20
N ALA A 78 8.69 0.94 19.00
CA ALA A 78 7.92 1.82 19.86
C ALA A 78 7.81 1.29 21.31
N LYS A 79 7.69 -0.03 21.47
CA LYS A 79 7.61 -0.69 22.76
C LYS A 79 8.87 -0.50 23.61
N GLN A 80 10.03 -0.34 23.00
CA GLN A 80 11.27 -0.04 23.73
C GLN A 80 11.24 1.34 24.40
N ILE A 81 10.47 2.28 23.81
CA ILE A 81 10.31 3.63 24.36
C ILE A 81 9.14 3.63 25.36
N SER A 82 7.98 3.12 24.94
CA SER A 82 6.78 3.07 25.78
C SER A 82 5.81 2.00 25.27
N PRO A 83 5.28 1.12 26.14
CA PRO A 83 4.23 0.17 25.76
C PRO A 83 2.95 0.86 25.27
N ILE A 84 2.62 2.02 25.83
CA ILE A 84 1.44 2.79 25.45
C ILE A 84 1.62 3.32 24.02
N LEU A 85 2.79 3.85 23.70
CA LEU A 85 3.11 4.35 22.35
C LEU A 85 3.03 3.21 21.31
N ALA A 86 3.47 2.01 21.67
CA ALA A 86 3.40 0.84 20.81
C ALA A 86 1.95 0.44 20.48
N VAL A 87 1.06 0.47 21.46
CA VAL A 87 -0.37 0.15 21.28
C VAL A 87 -1.04 1.23 20.44
N ILE A 88 -0.80 2.52 20.72
CA ILE A 88 -1.34 3.63 19.93
C ILE A 88 -0.87 3.51 18.48
N GLY A 89 0.43 3.31 18.24
CA GLY A 89 0.98 3.18 16.89
C GLY A 89 0.41 1.99 16.12
N ALA A 90 0.26 0.84 16.79
CA ALA A 90 -0.34 -0.34 16.17
C ALA A 90 -1.83 -0.12 15.83
N THR A 91 -2.58 0.57 16.69
CA THR A 91 -3.99 0.89 16.46
C THR A 91 -4.14 1.85 15.30
N LEU A 92 -3.32 2.91 15.25
CA LEU A 92 -3.32 3.87 14.14
C LEU A 92 -2.99 3.19 12.81
N LEU A 93 -2.00 2.29 12.79
CA LEU A 93 -1.63 1.53 11.60
C LEU A 93 -2.77 0.61 11.13
N LEU A 94 -3.47 -0.03 12.07
CA LEU A 94 -4.63 -0.86 11.74
C LEU A 94 -5.76 -0.01 11.14
N CYS A 95 -6.05 1.17 11.70
CA CYS A 95 -7.04 2.10 11.16
C CYS A 95 -6.64 2.57 9.75
N ASP A 96 -5.38 2.88 9.53
CA ASP A 96 -4.85 3.27 8.22
C ASP A 96 -5.07 2.18 7.17
N PHE A 97 -4.77 0.93 7.48
CA PHE A 97 -5.01 -0.19 6.57
C PHE A 97 -6.49 -0.38 6.23
N ILE A 98 -7.40 -0.22 7.20
CA ILE A 98 -8.84 -0.33 6.97
C ILE A 98 -9.31 0.79 6.03
N VAL A 99 -8.91 2.02 6.29
CA VAL A 99 -9.28 3.19 5.46
C VAL A 99 -8.70 3.06 4.05
N THR A 100 -7.43 2.71 3.92
CA THR A 100 -6.76 2.54 2.62
C THR A 100 -7.41 1.44 1.80
N ALA A 101 -7.76 0.30 2.41
CA ALA A 101 -8.45 -0.77 1.72
C ALA A 101 -9.84 -0.34 1.23
N ALA A 102 -10.60 0.37 2.07
CA ALA A 102 -11.92 0.88 1.71
C ALA A 102 -11.85 1.89 0.56
N LEU A 103 -10.95 2.87 0.64
CA LEU A 103 -10.76 3.87 -0.40
C LEU A 103 -10.32 3.22 -1.73
N SER A 104 -9.36 2.31 -1.68
CA SER A 104 -8.86 1.62 -2.88
C SER A 104 -9.96 0.82 -3.58
N ALA A 105 -10.83 0.15 -2.83
CA ALA A 105 -11.95 -0.59 -3.39
C ALA A 105 -13.00 0.34 -4.03
N ILE A 106 -13.37 1.41 -3.33
CA ILE A 106 -14.36 2.39 -3.81
C ILE A 106 -13.85 3.06 -5.09
N GLU A 107 -12.62 3.58 -5.08
CA GLU A 107 -12.03 4.24 -6.24
C GLU A 107 -11.85 3.27 -7.42
N GLY A 108 -11.43 2.03 -7.15
CA GLY A 108 -11.33 1.01 -8.20
C GLY A 108 -12.65 0.80 -8.94
N PHE A 109 -13.78 0.71 -8.23
CA PHE A 109 -15.10 0.55 -8.85
C PHE A 109 -15.61 1.83 -9.52
N HIS A 110 -15.25 3.01 -9.02
CA HIS A 110 -15.51 4.27 -9.72
C HIS A 110 -14.79 4.32 -11.07
N TYR A 111 -13.51 3.93 -11.13
CA TYR A 111 -12.75 3.88 -12.39
C TYR A 111 -13.27 2.83 -13.38
N LEU A 112 -13.90 1.77 -12.89
CA LEU A 112 -14.59 0.79 -13.72
C LEU A 112 -15.94 1.30 -14.26
N GLY A 113 -16.38 2.51 -13.87
CA GLY A 113 -17.63 3.11 -14.30
C GLY A 113 -18.87 2.46 -13.66
N LEU A 114 -18.72 1.82 -12.51
CA LEU A 114 -19.85 1.21 -11.83
C LEU A 114 -20.81 2.30 -11.32
N PRO A 115 -22.14 2.15 -11.49
CA PRO A 115 -23.12 3.09 -10.93
C PRO A 115 -22.94 3.22 -9.41
N LYS A 116 -23.05 4.45 -8.89
CA LYS A 116 -22.78 4.77 -7.47
C LYS A 116 -23.53 3.90 -6.48
N GLU A 117 -24.71 3.45 -6.86
CA GLU A 117 -25.59 2.59 -6.06
C GLU A 117 -24.95 1.22 -5.77
N TYR A 118 -24.14 0.71 -6.69
CA TYR A 118 -23.51 -0.62 -6.57
C TYR A 118 -22.08 -0.57 -6.06
N VAL A 119 -21.42 0.60 -6.05
CA VAL A 119 -20.02 0.74 -5.65
C VAL A 119 -19.77 0.21 -4.23
N VAL A 120 -20.61 0.58 -3.28
CA VAL A 120 -20.46 0.15 -1.88
C VAL A 120 -20.59 -1.37 -1.75
N ILE A 121 -21.63 -1.94 -2.37
CA ILE A 121 -21.88 -3.40 -2.32
C ILE A 121 -20.72 -4.14 -2.98
N ALA A 122 -20.28 -3.71 -4.15
CA ALA A 122 -19.15 -4.30 -4.87
C ALA A 122 -17.84 -4.21 -4.06
N SER A 123 -17.61 -3.08 -3.40
CA SER A 123 -16.44 -2.88 -2.52
C SER A 123 -16.47 -3.84 -1.34
N VAL A 124 -17.60 -3.98 -0.67
CA VAL A 124 -17.75 -4.93 0.45
C VAL A 124 -17.53 -6.36 -0.01
N LEU A 125 -18.13 -6.75 -1.12
CA LEU A 125 -17.96 -8.11 -1.69
C LEU A 125 -16.50 -8.38 -2.07
N SER A 126 -15.82 -7.42 -2.70
CA SER A 126 -14.41 -7.56 -3.05
C SER A 126 -13.51 -7.72 -1.81
N MET A 127 -13.81 -6.98 -0.74
CA MET A 127 -13.09 -7.12 0.52
C MET A 127 -13.32 -8.48 1.19
N LEU A 128 -14.54 -9.02 1.14
CA LEU A 128 -14.84 -10.36 1.63
C LEU A 128 -14.07 -11.44 0.84
N VAL A 129 -14.01 -11.31 -0.49
CA VAL A 129 -13.22 -12.20 -1.35
C VAL A 129 -11.73 -12.11 -1.01
N LEU A 130 -11.18 -10.90 -0.85
CA LEU A 130 -9.78 -10.71 -0.45
C LEU A 130 -9.51 -11.26 0.95
N GLY A 131 -10.44 -11.08 1.88
CA GLY A 131 -10.36 -11.68 3.23
C GLY A 131 -10.32 -13.21 3.16
N PHE A 132 -11.14 -13.80 2.31
CA PHE A 132 -11.13 -15.25 2.08
C PHE A 132 -9.81 -15.74 1.47
N VAL A 133 -9.28 -15.04 0.46
CA VAL A 133 -7.96 -15.35 -0.13
C VAL A 133 -6.85 -15.25 0.92
N ASN A 134 -6.89 -14.25 1.78
CA ASN A 134 -5.93 -14.11 2.87
C ASN A 134 -6.05 -15.24 3.90
N TRP A 135 -7.27 -15.71 4.17
CA TRP A 135 -7.49 -16.86 5.05
C TRP A 135 -6.91 -18.16 4.48
N MET A 136 -6.85 -18.32 3.15
CA MET A 136 -6.16 -19.45 2.51
C MET A 136 -4.64 -19.46 2.76
N GLY A 137 -4.10 -18.38 3.29
CA GLY A 137 -2.71 -18.27 3.74
C GLY A 137 -1.86 -17.29 2.94
N ALA A 138 -0.81 -16.82 3.59
CA ALA A 138 0.06 -15.76 3.08
C ALA A 138 0.73 -16.06 1.72
N ARG A 139 0.96 -17.33 1.39
CA ARG A 139 1.50 -17.73 0.07
C ARG A 139 0.50 -17.52 -1.06
N ALA A 140 -0.78 -17.86 -0.82
CA ALA A 140 -1.84 -17.65 -1.81
C ALA A 140 -2.05 -16.15 -2.04
N ALA A 141 -2.18 -15.38 -0.97
CA ALA A 141 -2.28 -13.93 -1.01
C ALA A 141 -1.08 -13.28 -1.73
N GLY A 142 0.15 -13.73 -1.45
CA GLY A 142 1.36 -13.23 -2.09
C GLY A 142 1.45 -13.50 -3.58
N ARG A 143 1.00 -14.68 -4.05
CA ARG A 143 0.92 -14.99 -5.49
C ARG A 143 -0.11 -14.10 -6.19
N PHE A 144 -1.27 -13.92 -5.59
CA PHE A 144 -2.31 -13.05 -6.14
C PHE A 144 -1.82 -11.59 -6.20
N ALA A 145 -1.20 -11.10 -5.13
CA ALA A 145 -0.58 -9.77 -5.07
C ALA A 145 0.51 -9.59 -6.13
N LEU A 146 1.30 -10.63 -6.43
CA LEU A 146 2.33 -10.57 -7.48
C LEU A 146 1.73 -10.32 -8.86
N ILE A 147 0.66 -11.01 -9.21
CA ILE A 147 -0.02 -10.83 -10.50
C ILE A 147 -0.52 -9.40 -10.62
N ILE A 148 -1.19 -8.90 -9.58
CA ILE A 148 -1.71 -7.52 -9.55
C ILE A 148 -0.57 -6.50 -9.63
N ALA A 149 0.51 -6.70 -8.86
CA ALA A 149 1.66 -5.79 -8.87
C ALA A 149 2.33 -5.70 -10.24
N VAL A 150 2.52 -6.84 -10.92
CA VAL A 150 3.08 -6.87 -12.27
C VAL A 150 2.17 -6.16 -13.27
N ALA A 151 0.87 -6.41 -13.21
CA ALA A 151 -0.10 -5.73 -14.08
C ALA A 151 -0.13 -4.22 -13.83
N ALA A 152 -0.12 -3.77 -12.58
CA ALA A 152 -0.11 -2.36 -12.21
C ALA A 152 1.20 -1.67 -12.63
N LEU A 153 2.34 -2.33 -12.49
CA LEU A 153 3.63 -1.81 -12.95
C LEU A 153 3.69 -1.70 -14.48
N ALA A 154 3.20 -2.72 -15.19
CA ALA A 154 3.15 -2.70 -16.64
C ALA A 154 2.24 -1.58 -17.15
N ALA A 155 1.04 -1.43 -16.59
CA ALA A 155 0.13 -0.34 -16.92
C ALA A 155 0.76 1.03 -16.65
N SER A 156 1.40 1.21 -15.50
CA SER A 156 2.09 2.47 -15.14
C SER A 156 3.24 2.78 -16.09
N ALA A 157 4.01 1.76 -16.50
CA ALA A 157 5.10 1.94 -17.45
C ALA A 157 4.59 2.33 -18.85
N ILE A 158 3.53 1.67 -19.33
CA ILE A 158 2.90 1.98 -20.62
C ILE A 158 2.39 3.44 -20.61
N ILE A 159 1.65 3.84 -19.58
CA ILE A 159 1.15 5.21 -19.45
C ILE A 159 2.32 6.20 -19.40
N GLY A 160 3.36 5.91 -18.62
CA GLY A 160 4.55 6.74 -18.51
C GLY A 160 5.22 6.95 -19.86
N VAL A 161 5.43 5.88 -20.64
CA VAL A 161 6.03 5.95 -21.98
C VAL A 161 5.15 6.75 -22.95
N LEU A 162 3.85 6.54 -22.92
CA LEU A 162 2.91 7.26 -23.78
C LEU A 162 2.83 8.76 -23.43
N CYS A 163 3.06 9.15 -22.19
CA CYS A 163 3.06 10.53 -21.74
C CYS A 163 4.40 11.25 -22.00
N LEU A 164 5.51 10.54 -22.19
CA LEU A 164 6.83 11.15 -22.42
C LEU A 164 6.84 12.23 -23.53
N PRO A 165 6.25 12.02 -24.72
CA PRO A 165 6.26 13.02 -25.79
C PRO A 165 5.36 14.26 -25.50
N LEU A 166 4.53 14.19 -24.45
CA LEU A 166 3.64 15.29 -24.05
C LEU A 166 4.29 16.24 -23.03
N VAL A 167 5.34 15.78 -22.32
CA VAL A 167 6.02 16.56 -21.29
C VAL A 167 6.62 17.87 -21.83
N PRO A 168 7.28 17.92 -23.00
CA PRO A 168 7.83 19.16 -23.52
C PRO A 168 6.77 20.20 -23.95
N LYS A 169 5.50 19.80 -24.11
CA LYS A 169 4.41 20.67 -24.54
C LYS A 169 3.64 21.29 -23.38
N GLY A 170 3.89 20.85 -22.16
CA GLY A 170 3.20 21.30 -20.95
C GLY A 170 4.07 22.12 -19.98
N LEU A 171 5.35 22.31 -20.33
CA LEU A 171 6.30 23.21 -19.67
C LEU A 171 6.37 24.52 -20.45
#